data_4d578ca3b40ee0fda3d1817a30a09ed2
#
_entry.id   4d578ca3b40ee0fda3d1817a30a09ed2
#
_cell.length_a   1.000
_cell.length_b   1.000
_cell.length_c   1.000
_cell.angle_alpha   90.00
_cell.angle_beta   90.00
_cell.angle_gamma   90.00
#
_symmetry.space_group_name_H-M   'P 1'
#
loop_
_entity.id
_entity.type
_entity.pdbx_description
1 polymer ?
#
loop_
_entity_poly.entity_id
_entity_poly.type
_entity_poly.pdbx_seq_one_letter_code
_entity_poly.pdbx_strand_id
1 'polypeptide(L)'
;MRRVSPFGNQSFVFVDHGAVKGNSIMVTADYALVAQIRFRELKTRVALAAFIGTTAWFMAPSLWPAVWFGAVLFTQLIDWAVFRPLRQRPDMVVSRGYEALCCLTAALTVVVYSSMATYLWFNGGEAGLLFAMIQVAGGLLHVCLHMYHSRPLLLSAAAMHGLYFLGLPVVEAVLTRSFEPLLLAVGCILFLTHLVVAVRQNLATTRALKAANREALEQGQRAEIASAAKSDFLAVISHEIRTPMNAVMSAANLLRRTRLDPRQREHVSMLVDAGDVLLGLLNDVLDFSKIEAGKMQLEVADIDVRDRLRSLVRLWEQRAMANGVRLRLEIPAAIPEVVRVDPLRFQQILFNLMSNAVKFTEAGEVVVTVGWAPATSRLSVAVRDTGVGIPADRLDKVFNSFEQADAGTTRRFGGTGLGLTISRRLAQLMGGDLSVDSIVGQGSTFRLELPVEVAVDAAQQPLRQDVEPLSLSGRSILAADDHEVNRRILALLLEPHGCRLTLVENGAEAVEAAALERFDAVLMDMQMPVMDGLEASRRIRLGGLNADTPLIALTANAMDVHRAAWDAAGVHAFLTKPIDPTLLAQTLAEACAVPRNDPDRAVA
;
A
#
# COMPACT_ATOMS: atom_id res chain seq x y z
N MET A 1 25.21 -13.56 -4.70
CA MET A 1 24.65 -14.85 -4.27
C MET A 1 23.25 -14.61 -3.69
N ARG A 2 22.21 -14.78 -4.49
CA ARG A 2 20.81 -14.61 -4.08
C ARG A 2 20.32 -15.88 -3.39
N ARG A 3 19.94 -15.80 -2.13
CA ARG A 3 19.23 -16.87 -1.42
C ARG A 3 17.77 -16.85 -1.90
N VAL A 4 17.36 -17.90 -2.59
CA VAL A 4 15.98 -18.14 -2.98
C VAL A 4 15.25 -18.71 -1.76
N SER A 5 14.20 -18.04 -1.34
CA SER A 5 13.26 -18.51 -0.32
C SER A 5 12.38 -19.64 -0.90
N PRO A 6 12.16 -20.77 -0.19
CA PRO A 6 11.40 -21.90 -0.71
C PRO A 6 9.88 -21.82 -0.55
N PHE A 7 9.32 -20.67 -0.20
CA PHE A 7 7.85 -20.50 -0.15
C PHE A 7 7.37 -19.60 -1.27
N GLY A 8 7.10 -20.22 -2.41
CA GLY A 8 6.42 -19.57 -3.53
C GLY A 8 5.00 -19.19 -3.13
N ASN A 9 4.71 -17.89 -3.15
CA ASN A 9 3.38 -17.31 -3.09
C ASN A 9 2.56 -17.81 -4.28
N GLN A 10 1.77 -18.86 -4.13
CA GLN A 10 0.69 -19.16 -5.06
C GLN A 10 -0.54 -18.36 -4.64
N SER A 11 -0.71 -17.21 -5.26
CA SER A 11 -1.93 -16.44 -5.27
C SER A 11 -3.04 -17.30 -5.89
N PHE A 12 -3.93 -17.84 -5.08
CA PHE A 12 -5.18 -18.40 -5.56
C PHE A 12 -6.09 -17.26 -5.99
N VAL A 13 -6.13 -17.00 -7.28
CA VAL A 13 -7.13 -16.13 -7.90
C VAL A 13 -8.46 -16.89 -7.85
N PHE A 14 -9.34 -16.54 -6.92
CA PHE A 14 -10.74 -16.95 -6.98
C PHE A 14 -11.45 -16.08 -8.02
N VAL A 15 -11.69 -16.65 -9.19
CA VAL A 15 -12.61 -16.07 -10.18
C VAL A 15 -14.04 -16.34 -9.67
N ASP A 16 -14.71 -15.26 -9.29
CA ASP A 16 -16.13 -15.25 -8.93
C ASP A 16 -16.97 -15.46 -10.20
N HIS A 17 -17.43 -16.68 -10.42
CA HIS A 17 -18.47 -16.97 -11.41
C HIS A 17 -19.80 -17.13 -10.71
N GLY A 18 -20.69 -16.21 -11.03
CA GLY A 18 -22.02 -15.98 -10.53
C GLY A 18 -22.83 -17.20 -10.10
N ALA A 19 -23.69 -16.96 -9.17
CA ALA A 19 -24.62 -17.82 -8.44
C ALA A 19 -25.54 -18.71 -9.34
N VAL A 20 -24.95 -19.75 -9.98
CA VAL A 20 -25.72 -20.89 -10.53
C VAL A 20 -24.90 -22.16 -10.32
N LYS A 21 -25.38 -23.06 -9.44
CA LYS A 21 -24.82 -24.39 -9.14
C LYS A 21 -23.74 -24.50 -8.05
N GLY A 22 -23.93 -23.92 -6.89
CA GLY A 22 -23.03 -24.03 -5.73
C GLY A 22 -22.66 -25.47 -5.29
N ASN A 23 -23.47 -26.47 -5.54
CA ASN A 23 -23.18 -27.88 -5.21
C ASN A 23 -22.25 -28.59 -6.22
N SER A 24 -22.28 -28.22 -7.51
CA SER A 24 -21.49 -28.90 -8.54
C SER A 24 -20.03 -28.47 -8.55
N ILE A 25 -19.76 -27.20 -8.26
CA ILE A 25 -18.38 -26.62 -8.24
C ILE A 25 -17.61 -27.12 -7.01
N MET A 26 -18.30 -27.27 -5.87
CA MET A 26 -17.69 -27.76 -4.63
C MET A 26 -17.30 -29.24 -4.72
N VAL A 27 -18.06 -30.06 -5.44
CA VAL A 27 -17.77 -31.48 -5.72
C VAL A 27 -16.56 -31.66 -6.62
N THR A 28 -16.38 -30.80 -7.62
CA THR A 28 -15.20 -30.84 -8.54
C THR A 28 -13.88 -30.52 -7.88
N ALA A 29 -13.84 -29.51 -7.01
CA ALA A 29 -12.62 -29.12 -6.27
C ALA A 29 -12.12 -30.24 -5.35
N ASP A 30 -13.01 -30.98 -4.71
CA ASP A 30 -12.66 -32.11 -3.84
C ASP A 30 -12.02 -33.27 -4.63
N TYR A 31 -12.51 -33.59 -5.84
CA TYR A 31 -11.90 -34.60 -6.71
C TYR A 31 -10.54 -34.20 -7.26
N ALA A 32 -10.37 -32.94 -7.65
CA ALA A 32 -9.10 -32.40 -8.12
C ALA A 32 -8.02 -32.46 -7.04
N LEU A 33 -8.38 -32.14 -5.80
CA LEU A 33 -7.46 -32.21 -4.65
C LEU A 33 -7.02 -33.66 -4.39
N VAL A 34 -7.96 -34.63 -4.40
CA VAL A 34 -7.63 -36.04 -4.26
C VAL A 34 -6.71 -36.50 -5.41
N ALA A 35 -6.95 -36.08 -6.65
CA ALA A 35 -6.11 -36.41 -7.80
C ALA A 35 -4.67 -35.86 -7.64
N GLN A 36 -4.51 -34.64 -7.12
CA GLN A 36 -3.19 -34.05 -6.82
C GLN A 36 -2.46 -34.84 -5.75
N ILE A 37 -3.13 -35.19 -4.64
CA ILE A 37 -2.53 -35.98 -3.54
C ILE A 37 -2.09 -37.35 -4.08
N ARG A 38 -2.97 -38.08 -4.80
CA ARG A 38 -2.67 -39.42 -5.37
C ARG A 38 -1.45 -39.40 -6.29
N PHE A 39 -1.29 -38.34 -7.09
CA PHE A 39 -0.13 -38.19 -7.96
C PHE A 39 1.16 -37.90 -7.18
N ARG A 40 1.11 -37.01 -6.18
CA ARG A 40 2.27 -36.67 -5.34
C ARG A 40 2.82 -37.90 -4.62
N GLU A 41 1.94 -38.80 -4.22
CA GLU A 41 2.29 -39.99 -3.45
C GLU A 41 2.57 -41.23 -4.31
N LEU A 42 2.52 -41.15 -5.63
CA LEU A 42 2.74 -42.28 -6.51
C LEU A 42 4.06 -43.00 -6.22
N LYS A 43 5.16 -42.25 -6.05
CA LYS A 43 6.48 -42.82 -5.77
C LYS A 43 6.50 -43.55 -4.43
N THR A 44 5.87 -42.99 -3.40
CA THR A 44 5.78 -43.60 -2.07
C THR A 44 4.95 -44.88 -2.09
N ARG A 45 3.83 -44.91 -2.83
CA ARG A 45 3.00 -46.11 -2.99
C ARG A 45 3.72 -47.24 -3.71
N VAL A 46 4.49 -46.90 -4.76
CA VAL A 46 5.29 -47.89 -5.49
C VAL A 46 6.42 -48.42 -4.60
N ALA A 47 7.12 -47.56 -3.87
CA ALA A 47 8.18 -47.97 -2.95
C ALA A 47 7.65 -48.87 -1.83
N LEU A 48 6.49 -48.53 -1.27
CA LEU A 48 5.83 -49.33 -0.24
C LEU A 48 5.40 -50.70 -0.79
N ALA A 49 4.86 -50.77 -2.02
CA ALA A 49 4.50 -52.00 -2.65
C ALA A 49 5.75 -52.90 -2.92
N ALA A 50 6.87 -52.30 -3.36
CA ALA A 50 8.14 -53.02 -3.52
C ALA A 50 8.62 -53.60 -2.18
N PHE A 51 8.56 -52.80 -1.10
CA PHE A 51 8.92 -53.29 0.24
C PHE A 51 8.03 -54.44 0.68
N ILE A 52 6.69 -54.34 0.54
CA ILE A 52 5.74 -55.41 0.88
C ILE A 52 6.00 -56.64 0.07
N GLY A 53 6.21 -56.53 -1.25
CA GLY A 53 6.48 -57.67 -2.13
C GLY A 53 7.79 -58.38 -1.77
N THR A 54 8.84 -57.60 -1.46
CA THR A 54 10.13 -58.16 -1.00
C THR A 54 9.98 -58.88 0.33
N THR A 55 9.31 -58.27 1.30
CA THR A 55 9.05 -58.88 2.63
C THR A 55 8.20 -60.18 2.47
N ALA A 56 7.21 -60.15 1.64
CA ALA A 56 6.39 -61.33 1.35
C ALA A 56 7.20 -62.49 0.69
N TRP A 57 8.16 -62.15 -0.19
CA TRP A 57 9.08 -63.14 -0.76
C TRP A 57 9.89 -63.85 0.30
N PHE A 58 10.37 -63.15 1.33
CA PHE A 58 11.13 -63.75 2.42
C PHE A 58 10.25 -64.55 3.38
N MET A 59 8.99 -64.16 3.64
CA MET A 59 8.10 -64.83 4.53
C MET A 59 7.44 -66.08 3.95
N ALA A 60 7.09 -66.01 2.64
CA ALA A 60 6.42 -67.12 1.92
C ALA A 60 6.98 -67.15 0.48
N PRO A 61 8.15 -67.82 0.23
CA PRO A 61 8.79 -67.84 -1.04
C PRO A 61 7.94 -68.47 -2.15
N SER A 62 7.57 -67.66 -3.15
CA SER A 62 6.84 -68.12 -4.36
C SER A 62 6.92 -67.05 -5.46
N LEU A 63 6.41 -67.32 -6.64
CA LEU A 63 6.33 -66.31 -7.73
C LEU A 63 5.22 -65.27 -7.47
N TRP A 64 4.31 -65.52 -6.53
CA TRP A 64 3.15 -64.68 -6.29
C TRP A 64 3.51 -63.22 -5.91
N PRO A 65 4.48 -62.94 -5.02
CA PRO A 65 4.88 -61.58 -4.71
C PRO A 65 5.37 -60.76 -5.93
N ALA A 66 6.06 -61.39 -6.88
CA ALA A 66 6.51 -60.72 -8.08
C ALA A 66 5.32 -60.45 -9.04
N VAL A 67 4.43 -61.41 -9.25
CA VAL A 67 3.19 -61.22 -10.03
C VAL A 67 2.30 -60.13 -9.43
N TRP A 68 2.14 -60.14 -8.11
CA TRP A 68 1.39 -59.12 -7.39
C TRP A 68 2.00 -57.73 -7.56
N PHE A 69 3.34 -57.59 -7.44
CA PHE A 69 3.99 -56.30 -7.66
C PHE A 69 3.75 -55.75 -9.05
N GLY A 70 3.80 -56.65 -10.09
CA GLY A 70 3.43 -56.28 -11.44
C GLY A 70 1.98 -55.80 -11.57
N ALA A 71 1.04 -56.50 -10.90
CA ALA A 71 -0.37 -56.11 -10.86
C ALA A 71 -0.57 -54.76 -10.15
N VAL A 72 0.16 -54.50 -9.07
CA VAL A 72 0.12 -53.18 -8.40
C VAL A 72 0.59 -52.09 -9.33
N LEU A 73 1.74 -52.26 -10.04
CA LEU A 73 2.23 -51.26 -11.02
C LEU A 73 1.21 -51.02 -12.12
N PHE A 74 0.53 -52.07 -12.60
CA PHE A 74 -0.52 -51.90 -13.60
C PHE A 74 -1.71 -51.11 -13.08
N THR A 75 -2.16 -51.37 -11.85
CA THR A 75 -3.24 -50.58 -11.24
C THR A 75 -2.84 -49.12 -11.01
N GLN A 76 -1.56 -48.82 -10.67
CA GLN A 76 -1.07 -47.47 -10.58
C GLN A 76 -1.05 -46.73 -11.94
N LEU A 77 -0.83 -47.45 -13.05
CA LEU A 77 -0.96 -46.88 -14.41
C LEU A 77 -2.39 -46.50 -14.73
N ILE A 78 -3.36 -47.39 -14.41
CA ILE A 78 -4.79 -47.12 -14.58
C ILE A 78 -5.19 -45.92 -13.74
N ASP A 79 -4.79 -45.90 -12.47
CA ASP A 79 -5.03 -44.80 -11.55
C ASP A 79 -4.52 -43.48 -12.09
N TRP A 80 -3.27 -43.47 -12.57
CA TRP A 80 -2.66 -42.29 -13.18
C TRP A 80 -3.44 -41.80 -14.41
N ALA A 81 -3.86 -42.72 -15.30
CA ALA A 81 -4.61 -42.38 -16.49
C ALA A 81 -6.00 -41.82 -16.18
N VAL A 82 -6.71 -42.43 -15.23
CA VAL A 82 -8.07 -42.02 -14.84
C VAL A 82 -8.07 -40.69 -14.10
N PHE A 83 -7.11 -40.44 -13.20
CA PHE A 83 -7.08 -39.20 -12.42
C PHE A 83 -6.29 -38.04 -13.11
N ARG A 84 -5.60 -38.29 -14.24
CA ARG A 84 -4.87 -37.28 -15.01
C ARG A 84 -5.71 -36.10 -15.47
N PRO A 85 -6.93 -36.28 -16.04
CA PRO A 85 -7.77 -35.15 -16.46
C PRO A 85 -8.14 -34.21 -15.32
N LEU A 86 -8.49 -34.75 -14.14
CA LEU A 86 -8.83 -33.96 -12.94
C LEU A 86 -7.66 -33.12 -12.43
N ARG A 87 -6.44 -33.60 -12.62
CA ARG A 87 -5.23 -32.86 -12.27
C ARG A 87 -4.94 -31.73 -13.26
N GLN A 88 -5.14 -31.98 -14.57
CA GLN A 88 -4.85 -31.00 -15.62
C GLN A 88 -5.92 -29.91 -15.75
N ARG A 89 -7.16 -30.22 -15.38
CA ARG A 89 -8.31 -29.32 -15.44
C ARG A 89 -9.08 -29.39 -14.12
N PRO A 90 -8.61 -28.66 -13.09
CA PRO A 90 -9.23 -28.67 -11.76
C PRO A 90 -10.71 -28.26 -11.76
N ASP A 91 -11.11 -27.46 -12.76
CA ASP A 91 -12.46 -26.92 -12.91
C ASP A 91 -13.41 -27.83 -13.71
N MET A 92 -12.93 -29.03 -14.11
CA MET A 92 -13.71 -29.96 -14.93
C MET A 92 -14.91 -30.49 -14.14
N VAL A 93 -16.11 -30.35 -14.68
CA VAL A 93 -17.35 -30.92 -14.08
C VAL A 93 -17.30 -32.45 -14.14
N VAL A 94 -17.35 -33.10 -12.96
CA VAL A 94 -17.31 -34.55 -12.84
C VAL A 94 -18.69 -35.09 -13.11
N SER A 95 -18.85 -35.86 -14.23
CA SER A 95 -20.09 -36.58 -14.52
C SER A 95 -20.27 -37.81 -13.60
N ARG A 96 -21.50 -38.27 -13.38
CA ARG A 96 -21.75 -39.47 -12.56
C ARG A 96 -21.02 -40.71 -13.08
N GLY A 97 -20.95 -40.89 -14.41
CA GLY A 97 -20.21 -41.99 -15.00
C GLY A 97 -18.70 -41.90 -14.73
N TYR A 98 -18.13 -40.71 -14.80
CA TYR A 98 -16.71 -40.52 -14.50
C TYR A 98 -16.40 -40.64 -12.99
N GLU A 99 -17.32 -40.22 -12.13
CA GLU A 99 -17.25 -40.45 -10.69
C GLU A 99 -17.23 -41.97 -10.38
N ALA A 100 -18.15 -42.74 -10.99
CA ALA A 100 -18.19 -44.19 -10.83
C ALA A 100 -16.90 -44.86 -11.31
N LEU A 101 -16.28 -44.37 -12.42
CA LEU A 101 -14.99 -44.84 -12.91
C LEU A 101 -13.87 -44.58 -11.91
N CYS A 102 -13.83 -43.39 -11.33
CA CYS A 102 -12.84 -43.04 -10.30
C CYS A 102 -13.01 -43.93 -9.04
N CYS A 103 -14.24 -44.17 -8.59
CA CYS A 103 -14.54 -45.04 -7.46
C CYS A 103 -14.15 -46.49 -7.74
N LEU A 104 -14.48 -47.00 -8.93
CA LEU A 104 -14.12 -48.36 -9.35
C LEU A 104 -12.60 -48.54 -9.42
N THR A 105 -11.88 -47.58 -9.98
CA THR A 105 -10.40 -47.58 -10.05
C THR A 105 -9.79 -47.58 -8.65
N ALA A 106 -10.32 -46.74 -7.73
CA ALA A 106 -9.86 -46.71 -6.35
C ALA A 106 -10.10 -48.05 -5.64
N ALA A 107 -11.28 -48.64 -5.80
CA ALA A 107 -11.63 -49.96 -5.23
C ALA A 107 -10.73 -51.07 -5.80
N LEU A 108 -10.51 -51.12 -7.13
CA LEU A 108 -9.66 -52.08 -7.79
C LEU A 108 -8.21 -52.01 -7.27
N THR A 109 -7.67 -50.80 -7.14
CA THR A 109 -6.32 -50.59 -6.58
C THR A 109 -6.20 -51.15 -5.17
N VAL A 110 -7.22 -50.94 -4.34
CA VAL A 110 -7.28 -51.48 -2.97
C VAL A 110 -7.38 -53.00 -2.96
N VAL A 111 -8.21 -53.59 -3.80
CA VAL A 111 -8.39 -55.07 -3.90
C VAL A 111 -7.06 -55.71 -4.27
N VAL A 112 -6.38 -55.21 -5.32
CA VAL A 112 -5.07 -55.72 -5.72
C VAL A 112 -4.04 -55.54 -4.64
N TYR A 113 -3.98 -54.38 -3.99
CA TYR A 113 -3.04 -54.10 -2.91
C TYR A 113 -3.25 -55.03 -1.71
N SER A 114 -4.52 -55.27 -1.31
CA SER A 114 -4.88 -56.10 -0.14
C SER A 114 -4.80 -57.60 -0.42
N SER A 115 -4.74 -58.03 -1.70
CA SER A 115 -4.61 -59.47 -2.02
C SER A 115 -3.32 -60.08 -1.52
N MET A 116 -2.23 -59.27 -1.36
CA MET A 116 -1.01 -59.72 -0.70
C MET A 116 -1.24 -60.04 0.77
N ALA A 117 -2.06 -59.27 1.45
CA ALA A 117 -2.40 -59.58 2.85
C ALA A 117 -3.09 -60.93 2.96
N THR A 118 -4.00 -61.29 2.04
CA THR A 118 -4.61 -62.60 1.97
C THR A 118 -3.57 -63.69 1.74
N TYR A 119 -2.63 -63.49 0.81
CA TYR A 119 -1.56 -64.46 0.55
C TYR A 119 -0.71 -64.70 1.80
N LEU A 120 -0.25 -63.66 2.45
CA LEU A 120 0.57 -63.73 3.67
C LEU A 120 -0.18 -64.29 4.88
N TRP A 121 -1.47 -64.04 4.99
CA TRP A 121 -2.33 -64.57 6.04
C TRP A 121 -2.34 -66.09 6.03
N PHE A 122 -2.45 -66.71 4.87
CA PHE A 122 -2.57 -68.17 4.75
C PHE A 122 -1.23 -68.89 4.50
N ASN A 123 -0.19 -68.20 4.06
CA ASN A 123 1.08 -68.84 3.69
C ASN A 123 2.30 -68.35 4.43
N GLY A 124 2.19 -67.23 5.22
CA GLY A 124 3.32 -66.59 5.86
C GLY A 124 3.54 -66.95 7.33
N GLY A 125 2.77 -67.89 7.87
CA GLY A 125 2.82 -68.27 9.30
C GLY A 125 2.42 -67.12 10.21
N GLU A 126 2.81 -67.18 11.50
CA GLU A 126 2.45 -66.14 12.47
C GLU A 126 2.97 -64.74 12.11
N ALA A 127 4.20 -64.63 11.58
CA ALA A 127 4.76 -63.37 11.13
C ALA A 127 3.99 -62.80 9.92
N GLY A 128 3.55 -63.68 9.01
CA GLY A 128 2.74 -63.31 7.85
C GLY A 128 1.37 -62.77 8.21
N LEU A 129 0.72 -63.41 9.20
CA LEU A 129 -0.58 -62.97 9.75
C LEU A 129 -0.46 -61.55 10.35
N LEU A 130 0.56 -61.31 11.21
CA LEU A 130 0.79 -60.01 11.81
C LEU A 130 1.08 -58.93 10.72
N PHE A 131 1.92 -59.27 9.74
CA PHE A 131 2.23 -58.36 8.65
C PHE A 131 1.03 -58.02 7.77
N ALA A 132 0.17 -59.02 7.49
CA ALA A 132 -1.07 -58.83 6.73
C ALA A 132 -2.00 -57.83 7.42
N MET A 133 -2.18 -57.98 8.75
CA MET A 133 -3.00 -57.06 9.53
C MET A 133 -2.44 -55.63 9.51
N ILE A 134 -1.13 -55.45 9.71
CA ILE A 134 -0.47 -54.12 9.65
C ILE A 134 -0.64 -53.51 8.25
N GLN A 135 -0.48 -54.30 7.19
CA GLN A 135 -0.62 -53.85 5.81
C GLN A 135 -2.05 -53.33 5.53
N VAL A 136 -3.08 -54.08 5.91
CA VAL A 136 -4.46 -53.67 5.66
C VAL A 136 -4.88 -52.49 6.53
N ALA A 137 -4.49 -52.47 7.83
CA ALA A 137 -4.76 -51.38 8.73
C ALA A 137 -4.06 -50.08 8.26
N GLY A 138 -2.77 -50.17 7.84
CA GLY A 138 -2.01 -49.04 7.29
C GLY A 138 -2.62 -48.51 5.99
N GLY A 139 -3.07 -49.42 5.09
CA GLY A 139 -3.79 -49.05 3.86
C GLY A 139 -5.09 -48.32 4.13
N LEU A 140 -5.87 -48.80 5.10
CA LEU A 140 -7.12 -48.18 5.51
C LEU A 140 -6.89 -46.79 6.12
N LEU A 141 -5.90 -46.66 6.99
CA LEU A 141 -5.52 -45.38 7.55
C LEU A 141 -5.07 -44.39 6.46
N HIS A 142 -4.24 -44.85 5.50
CA HIS A 142 -3.82 -44.06 4.37
C HIS A 142 -4.99 -43.53 3.53
N VAL A 143 -5.94 -44.38 3.19
CA VAL A 143 -7.15 -43.99 2.48
C VAL A 143 -7.96 -42.95 3.25
N CYS A 144 -8.15 -43.16 4.54
CA CYS A 144 -8.89 -42.25 5.41
C CYS A 144 -8.20 -40.86 5.54
N LEU A 145 -6.89 -40.82 5.56
CA LEU A 145 -6.13 -39.55 5.66
C LEU A 145 -6.08 -38.75 4.35
N HIS A 146 -6.12 -39.43 3.19
CA HIS A 146 -5.89 -38.77 1.88
C HIS A 146 -7.15 -38.62 1.02
N MET A 147 -8.19 -39.40 1.26
CA MET A 147 -9.42 -39.37 0.45
C MET A 147 -10.63 -38.77 1.19
N TYR A 148 -10.46 -38.26 2.41
CA TYR A 148 -11.60 -37.73 3.20
C TYR A 148 -12.27 -36.50 2.56
N HIS A 149 -11.63 -35.87 1.59
CA HIS A 149 -12.20 -34.76 0.83
C HIS A 149 -13.34 -35.18 -0.10
N SER A 150 -13.33 -36.43 -0.64
CA SER A 150 -14.36 -36.97 -1.49
C SER A 150 -15.01 -38.19 -0.83
N ARG A 151 -16.27 -38.04 -0.37
CA ARG A 151 -17.03 -39.14 0.26
C ARG A 151 -17.16 -40.39 -0.60
N PRO A 152 -17.49 -40.29 -1.92
CA PRO A 152 -17.63 -41.50 -2.75
C PRO A 152 -16.30 -42.26 -2.89
N LEU A 153 -15.20 -41.56 -3.10
CA LEU A 153 -13.85 -42.16 -3.21
C LEU A 153 -13.41 -42.78 -1.87
N LEU A 154 -13.64 -42.07 -0.77
CA LEU A 154 -13.35 -42.58 0.58
C LEU A 154 -14.12 -43.88 0.84
N LEU A 155 -15.44 -43.87 0.62
CA LEU A 155 -16.28 -45.03 0.89
C LEU A 155 -15.93 -46.23 0.01
N SER A 156 -15.69 -46.02 -1.30
CA SER A 156 -15.33 -47.12 -2.22
C SER A 156 -14.01 -47.80 -1.85
N ALA A 157 -12.99 -47.03 -1.50
CA ALA A 157 -11.69 -47.55 -1.12
C ALA A 157 -11.67 -48.13 0.31
N ALA A 158 -12.30 -47.44 1.28
CA ALA A 158 -12.32 -47.88 2.68
C ALA A 158 -13.17 -49.14 2.86
N ALA A 159 -14.29 -49.28 2.11
CA ALA A 159 -15.11 -50.50 2.15
C ALA A 159 -14.32 -51.75 1.74
N MET A 160 -13.48 -51.64 0.69
CA MET A 160 -12.65 -52.77 0.25
C MET A 160 -11.59 -53.13 1.30
N HIS A 161 -10.85 -52.16 1.85
CA HIS A 161 -9.92 -52.43 2.94
C HIS A 161 -10.62 -53.02 4.18
N GLY A 162 -11.79 -52.45 4.54
CA GLY A 162 -12.60 -52.94 5.67
C GLY A 162 -13.04 -54.40 5.48
N LEU A 163 -13.40 -54.79 4.23
CA LEU A 163 -13.75 -56.18 3.91
C LEU A 163 -12.59 -57.13 4.15
N TYR A 164 -11.36 -56.78 3.73
CA TYR A 164 -10.17 -57.60 4.04
C TYR A 164 -9.85 -57.59 5.54
N PHE A 165 -9.95 -56.44 6.19
CA PHE A 165 -9.60 -56.27 7.60
C PHE A 165 -10.47 -57.07 8.54
N LEU A 166 -11.80 -57.18 8.26
CA LEU A 166 -12.75 -57.98 9.01
C LEU A 166 -12.87 -59.40 8.47
N GLY A 167 -12.76 -59.56 7.16
CA GLY A 167 -13.02 -60.83 6.49
C GLY A 167 -11.95 -61.87 6.76
N LEU A 168 -10.67 -61.51 6.78
CA LEU A 168 -9.57 -62.46 6.98
C LEU A 168 -9.69 -63.22 8.33
N PRO A 169 -9.85 -62.53 9.51
CA PRO A 169 -10.05 -63.25 10.78
C PRO A 169 -11.31 -64.09 10.80
N VAL A 170 -12.41 -63.65 10.19
CA VAL A 170 -13.67 -64.40 10.16
C VAL A 170 -13.54 -65.67 9.32
N VAL A 171 -12.91 -65.57 8.13
CA VAL A 171 -12.67 -66.73 7.25
C VAL A 171 -11.77 -67.74 7.96
N GLU A 172 -10.73 -67.33 8.63
CA GLU A 172 -9.87 -68.22 9.41
C GLU A 172 -10.62 -68.93 10.52
N ALA A 173 -11.42 -68.21 11.30
CA ALA A 173 -12.25 -68.78 12.35
C ALA A 173 -13.18 -69.88 11.84
N VAL A 174 -13.73 -69.69 10.64
CA VAL A 174 -14.60 -70.70 9.99
C VAL A 174 -13.75 -71.90 9.53
N LEU A 175 -12.61 -71.69 8.92
CA LEU A 175 -11.75 -72.75 8.37
C LEU A 175 -11.08 -73.58 9.48
N THR A 176 -10.61 -72.94 10.55
CA THR A 176 -9.92 -73.59 11.68
C THR A 176 -10.88 -74.11 12.75
N ARG A 177 -12.15 -73.69 12.70
CA ARG A 177 -13.16 -73.92 13.73
C ARG A 177 -12.69 -73.47 15.12
N SER A 178 -11.86 -72.43 15.17
CA SER A 178 -11.31 -71.83 16.37
C SER A 178 -12.02 -70.51 16.70
N PHE A 179 -12.14 -70.20 18.00
CA PHE A 179 -12.72 -68.92 18.45
C PHE A 179 -11.69 -67.78 18.48
N GLU A 180 -10.40 -68.09 18.54
CA GLU A 180 -9.32 -67.10 18.71
C GLU A 180 -9.30 -66.00 17.60
N PRO A 181 -9.45 -66.31 16.29
CA PRO A 181 -9.49 -65.28 15.26
C PRO A 181 -10.67 -64.32 15.38
N LEU A 182 -11.77 -64.71 16.00
CA LEU A 182 -12.90 -63.81 16.26
C LEU A 182 -12.58 -62.71 17.24
N LEU A 183 -11.68 -62.95 18.22
CA LEU A 183 -11.20 -61.90 19.14
C LEU A 183 -10.47 -60.81 18.35
N LEU A 184 -9.69 -61.21 17.33
CA LEU A 184 -9.02 -60.27 16.44
C LEU A 184 -10.06 -59.47 15.62
N ALA A 185 -11.13 -60.08 15.13
CA ALA A 185 -12.24 -59.40 14.44
C ALA A 185 -12.90 -58.34 15.32
N VAL A 186 -13.06 -58.59 16.64
CA VAL A 186 -13.54 -57.58 17.60
C VAL A 186 -12.59 -56.40 17.67
N GLY A 187 -11.27 -56.64 17.74
CA GLY A 187 -10.23 -55.60 17.72
C GLY A 187 -10.32 -54.76 16.43
N CYS A 188 -10.56 -55.42 15.28
CA CYS A 188 -10.76 -54.74 14.00
C CYS A 188 -12.01 -53.83 14.00
N ILE A 189 -13.11 -54.26 14.59
CA ILE A 189 -14.34 -53.44 14.73
C ILE A 189 -14.05 -52.19 15.59
N LEU A 190 -13.36 -52.36 16.73
CA LEU A 190 -12.98 -51.22 17.59
C LEU A 190 -12.09 -50.23 16.84
N PHE A 191 -11.10 -50.73 16.10
CA PHE A 191 -10.22 -49.90 15.28
C PHE A 191 -11.02 -49.12 14.21
N LEU A 192 -11.92 -49.77 13.47
CA LEU A 192 -12.79 -49.15 12.48
C LEU A 192 -13.68 -48.05 13.09
N THR A 193 -14.24 -48.33 14.25
CA THR A 193 -15.09 -47.38 14.98
C THR A 193 -14.26 -46.12 15.35
N HIS A 194 -13.07 -46.33 15.89
CA HIS A 194 -12.15 -45.21 16.21
C HIS A 194 -11.78 -44.42 14.97
N LEU A 195 -11.46 -45.09 13.87
CA LEU A 195 -11.10 -44.46 12.61
C LEU A 195 -12.24 -43.60 12.04
N VAL A 196 -13.50 -44.08 12.12
CA VAL A 196 -14.69 -43.31 11.71
C VAL A 196 -14.83 -42.03 12.56
N VAL A 197 -14.60 -42.10 13.86
CA VAL A 197 -14.63 -40.94 14.76
C VAL A 197 -13.54 -39.95 14.37
N ALA A 198 -12.31 -40.41 14.17
CA ALA A 198 -11.19 -39.58 13.77
C ALA A 198 -11.41 -38.86 12.43
N VAL A 199 -11.96 -39.57 11.42
CA VAL A 199 -12.32 -38.98 10.12
C VAL A 199 -13.41 -37.89 10.26
N ARG A 200 -14.45 -38.15 11.07
CA ARG A 200 -15.51 -37.16 11.35
C ARG A 200 -14.97 -35.92 12.03
N GLN A 201 -14.09 -36.08 13.01
CA GLN A 201 -13.42 -34.93 13.69
C GLN A 201 -12.57 -34.12 12.73
N ASN A 202 -11.74 -34.77 11.91
CA ASN A 202 -10.94 -34.10 10.89
C ASN A 202 -11.79 -33.30 9.90
N LEU A 203 -12.91 -33.89 9.43
CA LEU A 203 -13.84 -33.21 8.55
C LEU A 203 -14.47 -31.98 9.23
N ALA A 204 -14.87 -32.10 10.49
CA ALA A 204 -15.45 -30.98 11.25
C ALA A 204 -14.43 -29.85 11.44
N THR A 205 -13.22 -30.18 11.86
CA THR A 205 -12.13 -29.21 12.06
C THR A 205 -11.77 -28.49 10.74
N THR A 206 -11.65 -29.25 9.65
CA THR A 206 -11.33 -28.66 8.33
C THR A 206 -12.44 -27.71 7.86
N ARG A 207 -13.70 -28.04 8.09
CA ARG A 207 -14.83 -27.15 7.74
C ARG A 207 -14.86 -25.91 8.61
N ALA A 208 -14.64 -26.04 9.91
CA ALA A 208 -14.58 -24.91 10.83
C ALA A 208 -13.44 -23.95 10.45
N LEU A 209 -12.26 -24.49 10.12
CA LEU A 209 -11.11 -23.68 9.68
C LEU A 209 -11.38 -22.95 8.36
N LYS A 210 -11.98 -23.63 7.37
CA LYS A 210 -12.36 -22.99 6.10
C LYS A 210 -13.39 -21.88 6.32
N ALA A 211 -14.38 -22.08 7.20
CA ALA A 211 -15.39 -21.07 7.53
C ALA A 211 -14.76 -19.85 8.22
N ALA A 212 -13.92 -20.07 9.22
CA ALA A 212 -13.21 -18.99 9.93
C ALA A 212 -12.29 -18.18 8.99
N ASN A 213 -11.57 -18.85 8.09
CA ASN A 213 -10.73 -18.17 7.10
C ASN A 213 -11.56 -17.31 6.13
N ARG A 214 -12.72 -17.82 5.69
CA ARG A 214 -13.61 -17.06 4.81
C ARG A 214 -14.14 -15.81 5.53
N GLU A 215 -14.59 -15.98 6.77
CA GLU A 215 -15.09 -14.85 7.58
C GLU A 215 -14.01 -13.80 7.80
N ALA A 216 -12.78 -14.22 8.12
CA ALA A 216 -11.66 -13.30 8.28
C ALA A 216 -11.35 -12.52 6.99
N LEU A 217 -11.38 -13.18 5.82
CA LEU A 217 -11.19 -12.52 4.53
C LEU A 217 -12.31 -11.51 4.22
N GLU A 218 -13.58 -11.89 4.46
CA GLU A 218 -14.72 -10.99 4.26
C GLU A 218 -14.66 -9.76 5.20
N GLN A 219 -14.24 -9.96 6.46
CA GLN A 219 -14.04 -8.85 7.41
C GLN A 219 -12.91 -7.94 6.97
N GLY A 220 -11.77 -8.50 6.50
CA GLY A 220 -10.65 -7.73 5.96
C GLY A 220 -11.08 -6.87 4.76
N GLN A 221 -11.78 -7.46 3.79
CA GLN A 221 -12.29 -6.72 2.62
C GLN A 221 -13.27 -5.60 2.99
N ARG A 222 -14.19 -5.85 3.93
CA ARG A 222 -15.11 -4.81 4.42
C ARG A 222 -14.36 -3.66 5.10
N ALA A 223 -13.33 -3.96 5.90
CA ALA A 223 -12.51 -2.94 6.55
C ALA A 223 -11.75 -2.09 5.51
N GLU A 224 -11.16 -2.71 4.47
CA GLU A 224 -10.49 -1.99 3.38
C GLU A 224 -11.46 -1.08 2.61
N ILE A 225 -12.64 -1.58 2.24
CA ILE A 225 -13.66 -0.79 1.52
C ILE A 225 -14.11 0.40 2.40
N ALA A 226 -14.36 0.18 3.68
CA ALA A 226 -14.75 1.25 4.61
C ALA A 226 -13.65 2.31 4.77
N SER A 227 -12.39 1.89 4.87
CA SER A 227 -11.23 2.81 4.96
C SER A 227 -11.07 3.62 3.68
N ALA A 228 -11.19 2.98 2.51
CA ALA A 228 -11.13 3.68 1.22
C ALA A 228 -12.25 4.71 1.07
N ALA A 229 -13.49 4.32 1.38
CA ALA A 229 -14.64 5.24 1.32
C ALA A 229 -14.51 6.43 2.28
N LYS A 230 -13.97 6.21 3.50
CA LYS A 230 -13.66 7.28 4.47
C LYS A 230 -12.65 8.27 3.90
N SER A 231 -11.59 7.78 3.26
CA SER A 231 -10.55 8.64 2.67
C SER A 231 -11.08 9.45 1.49
N ASP A 232 -11.84 8.82 0.60
CA ASP A 232 -12.43 9.48 -0.57
C ASP A 232 -13.46 10.55 -0.13
N PHE A 233 -14.29 10.25 0.87
CA PHE A 233 -15.22 11.22 1.46
C PHE A 233 -14.49 12.44 2.02
N LEU A 234 -13.42 12.23 2.81
CA LEU A 234 -12.63 13.34 3.38
C LEU A 234 -11.93 14.16 2.29
N ALA A 235 -11.50 13.54 1.20
CA ALA A 235 -10.91 14.26 0.06
C ALA A 235 -11.92 15.20 -0.60
N VAL A 236 -13.15 14.72 -0.85
CA VAL A 236 -14.24 15.54 -1.41
C VAL A 236 -14.60 16.69 -0.47
N ILE A 237 -14.85 16.40 0.81
CA ILE A 237 -15.19 17.43 1.81
C ILE A 237 -14.11 18.50 1.90
N SER A 238 -12.83 18.10 1.86
CA SER A 238 -11.74 19.07 1.89
C SER A 238 -11.76 20.01 0.68
N HIS A 239 -12.01 19.48 -0.50
CA HIS A 239 -12.12 20.31 -1.70
C HIS A 239 -13.29 21.29 -1.59
N GLU A 240 -14.46 20.79 -1.15
CA GLU A 240 -15.67 21.60 -0.98
C GLU A 240 -15.56 22.68 0.10
N ILE A 241 -14.75 22.46 1.14
CA ILE A 241 -14.46 23.47 2.18
C ILE A 241 -13.35 24.42 1.72
N ARG A 242 -12.32 23.93 1.02
CA ARG A 242 -11.18 24.74 0.57
C ARG A 242 -11.62 25.87 -0.39
N THR A 243 -12.49 25.56 -1.32
CA THR A 243 -12.98 26.54 -2.34
C THR A 243 -13.60 27.78 -1.71
N PRO A 244 -14.66 27.70 -0.87
CA PRO A 244 -15.23 28.90 -0.23
C PRO A 244 -14.26 29.57 0.75
N MET A 245 -13.42 28.79 1.44
CA MET A 245 -12.43 29.36 2.35
C MET A 245 -11.37 30.19 1.62
N ASN A 246 -10.86 29.70 0.48
CA ASN A 246 -9.94 30.47 -0.35
C ASN A 246 -10.57 31.80 -0.84
N ALA A 247 -11.85 31.78 -1.18
CA ALA A 247 -12.57 33.01 -1.55
C ALA A 247 -12.65 34.01 -0.37
N VAL A 248 -12.97 33.52 0.83
CA VAL A 248 -13.00 34.35 2.06
C VAL A 248 -11.61 34.92 2.36
N MET A 249 -10.57 34.09 2.31
CA MET A 249 -9.18 34.49 2.57
C MET A 249 -8.69 35.53 1.54
N SER A 250 -9.04 35.34 0.28
CA SER A 250 -8.72 36.29 -0.78
C SER A 250 -9.40 37.65 -0.55
N ALA A 251 -10.69 37.64 -0.20
CA ALA A 251 -11.42 38.86 0.13
C ALA A 251 -10.84 39.57 1.36
N ALA A 252 -10.48 38.84 2.41
CA ALA A 252 -9.85 39.39 3.60
C ALA A 252 -8.46 39.99 3.29
N ASN A 253 -7.66 39.33 2.47
CA ASN A 253 -6.37 39.83 2.02
C ASN A 253 -6.48 41.08 1.12
N LEU A 254 -7.51 41.16 0.29
CA LEU A 254 -7.84 42.38 -0.49
C LEU A 254 -8.20 43.53 0.43
N LEU A 255 -9.09 43.31 1.42
CA LEU A 255 -9.43 44.31 2.41
C LEU A 255 -8.22 44.85 3.17
N ARG A 256 -7.25 43.96 3.52
CA ARG A 256 -6.01 44.35 4.21
C ARG A 256 -5.14 45.33 3.43
N ARG A 257 -5.28 45.37 2.10
CA ARG A 257 -4.56 46.30 1.19
C ARG A 257 -5.27 47.64 1.02
N THR A 258 -6.52 47.79 1.52
CA THR A 258 -7.28 49.06 1.46
C THR A 258 -6.97 49.94 2.68
N ARG A 259 -7.51 51.17 2.70
CA ARG A 259 -7.43 52.05 3.88
C ARG A 259 -8.38 51.52 4.93
N LEU A 260 -7.83 50.86 5.95
CA LEU A 260 -8.58 50.36 7.12
C LEU A 260 -8.24 51.19 8.35
N ASP A 261 -9.25 51.44 9.21
CA ASP A 261 -9.00 51.93 10.53
C ASP A 261 -8.34 50.84 11.43
N PRO A 262 -7.79 51.18 12.60
CA PRO A 262 -7.09 50.21 13.46
C PRO A 262 -7.95 49.00 13.86
N ARG A 263 -9.25 49.22 14.16
CA ARG A 263 -10.19 48.14 14.54
C ARG A 263 -10.51 47.21 13.34
N GLN A 264 -10.77 47.80 12.18
CA GLN A 264 -11.01 47.05 10.96
C GLN A 264 -9.79 46.19 10.59
N ARG A 265 -8.58 46.73 10.75
CA ARG A 265 -7.33 46.01 10.47
C ARG A 265 -7.17 44.82 11.42
N GLU A 266 -7.47 45.00 12.70
CA GLU A 266 -7.49 43.92 13.71
C GLU A 266 -8.47 42.82 13.32
N HIS A 267 -9.73 43.19 12.96
CA HIS A 267 -10.73 42.20 12.55
C HIS A 267 -10.35 41.43 11.27
N VAL A 268 -9.79 42.13 10.28
CA VAL A 268 -9.32 41.48 9.06
C VAL A 268 -8.13 40.54 9.33
N SER A 269 -7.19 40.95 10.21
CA SER A 269 -6.10 40.07 10.65
C SER A 269 -6.65 38.80 11.33
N MET A 270 -7.61 38.97 12.24
CA MET A 270 -8.27 37.85 12.94
C MET A 270 -8.98 36.88 11.96
N LEU A 271 -9.62 37.39 10.90
CA LEU A 271 -10.24 36.58 9.85
C LEU A 271 -9.20 35.78 9.07
N VAL A 272 -8.07 36.41 8.70
CA VAL A 272 -6.97 35.73 8.00
C VAL A 272 -6.36 34.65 8.89
N ASP A 273 -6.03 34.97 10.13
CA ASP A 273 -5.44 34.02 11.09
C ASP A 273 -6.38 32.80 11.34
N ALA A 274 -7.67 33.05 11.48
CA ALA A 274 -8.66 31.99 11.67
C ALA A 274 -8.80 31.11 10.41
N GLY A 275 -8.77 31.71 9.22
CA GLY A 275 -8.81 31.01 7.94
C GLY A 275 -7.59 30.12 7.72
N ASP A 276 -6.39 30.62 8.02
CA ASP A 276 -5.15 29.85 7.92
C ASP A 276 -5.16 28.64 8.87
N VAL A 277 -5.64 28.84 10.10
CA VAL A 277 -5.81 27.74 11.08
C VAL A 277 -6.77 26.69 10.53
N LEU A 278 -7.92 27.09 9.98
CA LEU A 278 -8.93 26.15 9.47
C LEU A 278 -8.40 25.36 8.26
N LEU A 279 -7.72 26.02 7.32
CA LEU A 279 -7.09 25.36 6.17
C LEU A 279 -5.97 24.42 6.61
N GLY A 280 -5.18 24.80 7.61
CA GLY A 280 -4.18 23.94 8.23
C GLY A 280 -4.79 22.67 8.82
N LEU A 281 -5.86 22.80 9.63
CA LEU A 281 -6.63 21.69 10.20
C LEU A 281 -7.16 20.73 9.14
N LEU A 282 -7.73 21.28 8.08
CA LEU A 282 -8.29 20.51 6.97
C LEU A 282 -7.22 19.68 6.27
N ASN A 283 -6.05 20.29 6.02
CA ASN A 283 -4.91 19.59 5.42
C ASN A 283 -4.35 18.50 6.35
N ASP A 284 -4.26 18.76 7.67
CA ASP A 284 -3.83 17.79 8.67
C ASP A 284 -4.74 16.54 8.68
N VAL A 285 -6.08 16.75 8.67
CA VAL A 285 -7.06 15.65 8.63
C VAL A 285 -6.93 14.84 7.35
N LEU A 286 -6.72 15.50 6.21
CA LEU A 286 -6.50 14.83 4.93
C LEU A 286 -5.21 14.03 4.91
N ASP A 287 -4.09 14.62 5.35
CA ASP A 287 -2.80 13.94 5.41
C ASP A 287 -2.89 12.72 6.34
N PHE A 288 -3.51 12.87 7.51
CA PHE A 288 -3.75 11.76 8.43
C PHE A 288 -4.56 10.64 7.77
N SER A 289 -5.65 10.98 7.06
CA SER A 289 -6.49 10.00 6.37
C SER A 289 -5.76 9.28 5.23
N LYS A 290 -4.94 10.00 4.44
CA LYS A 290 -4.11 9.41 3.38
C LYS A 290 -3.05 8.46 3.93
N ILE A 291 -2.44 8.81 5.07
CA ILE A 291 -1.45 8.00 5.76
C ILE A 291 -2.11 6.72 6.31
N GLU A 292 -3.26 6.85 6.99
CA GLU A 292 -4.02 5.72 7.55
C GLU A 292 -4.45 4.71 6.48
N ALA A 293 -4.83 5.19 5.31
CA ALA A 293 -5.22 4.37 4.16
C ALA A 293 -4.02 3.83 3.34
N GLY A 294 -2.77 4.15 3.70
CA GLY A 294 -1.59 3.76 2.92
C GLY A 294 -1.51 4.40 1.51
N LYS A 295 -2.30 5.46 1.26
CA LYS A 295 -2.37 6.16 -0.03
C LYS A 295 -1.37 7.33 -0.14
N MET A 296 -0.60 7.64 0.91
CA MET A 296 0.42 8.70 0.88
C MET A 296 1.60 8.25 0.03
N GLN A 297 1.91 9.03 -1.00
CA GLN A 297 3.10 8.84 -1.84
C GLN A 297 4.15 9.89 -1.49
N LEU A 298 5.42 9.47 -1.49
CA LEU A 298 6.57 10.36 -1.26
C LEU A 298 7.17 10.78 -2.59
N GLU A 299 7.45 12.07 -2.73
CA GLU A 299 8.14 12.63 -3.89
C GLU A 299 9.59 12.97 -3.52
N VAL A 300 10.45 12.00 -3.74
CA VAL A 300 11.86 12.13 -3.38
C VAL A 300 12.60 12.97 -4.43
N ALA A 301 13.29 14.01 -3.97
CA ALA A 301 14.10 14.92 -4.80
C ALA A 301 15.43 15.26 -4.13
N ASP A 302 16.38 15.73 -4.93
CA ASP A 302 17.66 16.21 -4.44
C ASP A 302 17.49 17.63 -3.87
N ILE A 303 17.85 17.83 -2.60
CA ILE A 303 17.74 19.11 -1.91
C ILE A 303 19.06 19.54 -1.26
N ASP A 304 19.33 20.84 -1.27
CA ASP A 304 20.32 21.46 -0.40
C ASP A 304 19.73 21.61 1.01
N VAL A 305 20.22 20.78 1.94
CA VAL A 305 19.74 20.76 3.33
C VAL A 305 20.05 22.08 4.04
N ARG A 306 21.23 22.68 3.77
CA ARG A 306 21.67 23.90 4.44
C ARG A 306 20.78 25.08 4.07
N ASP A 307 20.54 25.26 2.78
CA ASP A 307 19.71 26.35 2.28
C ASP A 307 18.24 26.18 2.69
N ARG A 308 17.73 24.96 2.67
CA ARG A 308 16.36 24.67 3.12
C ARG A 308 16.18 25.01 4.61
N LEU A 309 17.11 24.60 5.46
CA LEU A 309 17.05 24.88 6.90
C LEU A 309 17.23 26.37 7.21
N ARG A 310 18.17 27.05 6.52
CA ARG A 310 18.33 28.51 6.67
C ARG A 310 17.05 29.26 6.29
N SER A 311 16.41 28.88 5.20
CA SER A 311 15.16 29.49 4.75
C SER A 311 14.03 29.28 5.75
N LEU A 312 13.90 28.07 6.31
CA LEU A 312 12.91 27.77 7.35
C LEU A 312 13.16 28.59 8.62
N VAL A 313 14.39 28.68 9.09
CA VAL A 313 14.72 29.43 10.31
C VAL A 313 14.42 30.92 10.11
N ARG A 314 14.78 31.51 8.97
CA ARG A 314 14.46 32.91 8.65
C ARG A 314 12.96 33.23 8.72
N LEU A 315 12.11 32.31 8.27
CA LEU A 315 10.64 32.48 8.33
C LEU A 315 10.12 32.59 9.79
N TRP A 316 10.77 31.89 10.71
CA TRP A 316 10.38 31.88 12.12
C TRP A 316 11.07 32.94 12.97
N GLU A 317 12.18 33.52 12.50
CA GLU A 317 13.02 34.44 13.27
C GLU A 317 12.27 35.69 13.73
N GLN A 318 11.50 36.32 12.84
CA GLN A 318 10.69 37.49 13.19
C GLN A 318 9.61 37.16 14.23
N ARG A 319 8.96 36.01 14.09
CA ARG A 319 7.89 35.56 15.00
C ARG A 319 8.45 35.16 16.36
N ALA A 320 9.60 34.51 16.39
CA ALA A 320 10.32 34.17 17.60
C ALA A 320 10.75 35.44 18.36
N MET A 321 11.36 36.43 17.65
CA MET A 321 11.73 37.72 18.23
C MET A 321 10.55 38.49 18.83
N ALA A 322 9.39 38.48 18.13
CA ALA A 322 8.17 39.11 18.64
C ALA A 322 7.68 38.48 19.95
N ASN A 323 7.96 37.21 20.18
CA ASN A 323 7.65 36.47 21.40
C ASN A 323 8.78 36.50 22.45
N GLY A 324 9.89 37.23 22.22
CA GLY A 324 11.02 37.28 23.14
C GLY A 324 11.92 36.01 23.13
N VAL A 325 11.80 35.17 22.09
CA VAL A 325 12.55 33.93 21.94
C VAL A 325 13.70 34.10 20.95
N ARG A 326 14.91 33.68 21.31
CA ARG A 326 16.05 33.63 20.39
C ARG A 326 16.05 32.35 19.60
N LEU A 327 16.11 32.45 18.26
CA LEU A 327 16.21 31.30 17.37
C LEU A 327 17.63 31.15 16.84
N ARG A 328 18.22 29.94 16.97
CA ARG A 328 19.57 29.63 16.51
C ARG A 328 19.58 28.40 15.63
N LEU A 329 20.44 28.43 14.60
CA LEU A 329 20.66 27.29 13.70
C LEU A 329 22.13 26.88 13.76
N GLU A 330 22.37 25.62 14.08
CA GLU A 330 23.72 25.03 14.19
C GLU A 330 23.87 23.92 13.15
N ILE A 331 24.64 24.19 12.09
CA ILE A 331 24.91 23.23 11.00
C ILE A 331 26.43 22.96 10.96
N PRO A 332 26.87 21.76 11.37
CA PRO A 332 28.27 21.34 11.25
C PRO A 332 28.74 21.30 9.79
N ALA A 333 30.05 21.55 9.59
CA ALA A 333 30.65 21.54 8.25
C ALA A 333 30.59 20.15 7.56
N ALA A 334 30.52 19.07 8.33
CA ALA A 334 30.57 17.70 7.84
C ALA A 334 29.25 17.17 7.23
N ILE A 335 28.19 18.01 7.19
CA ILE A 335 26.89 17.58 6.63
C ILE A 335 26.97 17.60 5.10
N PRO A 336 26.43 16.57 4.41
CA PRO A 336 26.28 16.55 2.96
C PRO A 336 25.56 17.81 2.47
N GLU A 337 26.03 18.37 1.37
CA GLU A 337 25.43 19.56 0.79
C GLU A 337 24.06 19.23 0.18
N VAL A 338 24.01 18.14 -0.60
CA VAL A 338 22.80 17.69 -1.27
C VAL A 338 22.43 16.28 -0.83
N VAL A 339 21.18 16.10 -0.42
CA VAL A 339 20.61 14.81 -0.04
C VAL A 339 19.30 14.57 -0.78
N ARG A 340 18.98 13.29 -0.96
CA ARG A 340 17.76 12.84 -1.60
C ARG A 340 16.70 12.56 -0.54
N VAL A 341 15.63 13.36 -0.52
CA VAL A 341 14.52 13.26 0.43
C VAL A 341 13.30 13.97 -0.15
N ASP A 342 12.09 13.66 0.38
CA ASP A 342 10.89 14.44 0.01
C ASP A 342 10.94 15.84 0.63
N PRO A 343 11.12 16.91 -0.18
CA PRO A 343 11.33 18.27 0.32
C PRO A 343 10.11 18.83 1.04
N LEU A 344 8.90 18.49 0.57
CA LEU A 344 7.64 18.97 1.13
C LEU A 344 7.39 18.35 2.51
N ARG A 345 7.56 17.04 2.63
CA ARG A 345 7.34 16.31 3.89
C ARG A 345 8.41 16.62 4.92
N PHE A 346 9.67 16.75 4.48
CA PHE A 346 10.75 17.21 5.33
C PHE A 346 10.47 18.60 5.90
N GLN A 347 10.06 19.55 5.06
CA GLN A 347 9.68 20.90 5.49
C GLN A 347 8.46 20.89 6.42
N GLN A 348 7.44 20.08 6.15
CA GLN A 348 6.21 19.95 6.96
C GLN A 348 6.53 19.50 8.39
N ILE A 349 7.39 18.48 8.54
CA ILE A 349 7.82 18.00 9.85
C ILE A 349 8.53 19.12 10.61
N LEU A 350 9.55 19.75 10.00
CA LEU A 350 10.34 20.79 10.66
C LEU A 350 9.51 22.02 11.00
N PHE A 351 8.60 22.43 10.12
CA PHE A 351 7.69 23.55 10.37
C PHE A 351 6.83 23.30 11.61
N ASN A 352 6.27 22.09 11.75
CA ASN A 352 5.51 21.70 12.92
C ASN A 352 6.36 21.69 14.20
N LEU A 353 7.58 21.17 14.16
CA LEU A 353 8.49 21.15 15.32
C LEU A 353 8.90 22.56 15.74
N MET A 354 9.26 23.44 14.81
CA MET A 354 9.63 24.82 15.07
C MET A 354 8.45 25.65 15.58
N SER A 355 7.25 25.44 14.99
CA SER A 355 6.01 26.07 15.46
C SER A 355 5.73 25.74 16.92
N ASN A 356 5.86 24.47 17.28
CA ASN A 356 5.65 24.02 18.65
C ASN A 356 6.72 24.60 19.60
N ALA A 357 7.99 24.57 19.21
CA ALA A 357 9.07 25.09 20.02
C ALA A 357 8.90 26.60 20.33
N VAL A 358 8.59 27.43 19.32
CA VAL A 358 8.34 28.88 19.52
C VAL A 358 7.07 29.13 20.32
N LYS A 359 6.02 28.31 20.14
CA LYS A 359 4.73 28.43 20.82
C LYS A 359 4.82 28.13 22.32
N PHE A 360 5.60 27.10 22.72
CA PHE A 360 5.69 26.63 24.09
C PHE A 360 6.88 27.23 24.86
N THR A 361 7.66 28.14 24.22
CA THR A 361 8.72 28.92 24.88
C THR A 361 8.25 30.34 25.09
N GLU A 362 8.00 30.75 26.33
CA GLU A 362 7.60 32.14 26.64
C GLU A 362 8.79 33.09 26.63
N ALA A 363 9.95 32.64 27.09
CA ALA A 363 11.22 33.38 27.07
C ALA A 363 12.40 32.38 27.05
N GLY A 364 13.46 32.71 26.31
CA GLY A 364 14.66 31.86 26.21
C GLY A 364 15.12 31.64 24.79
N GLU A 365 15.42 30.40 24.45
CA GLU A 365 15.94 30.07 23.11
C GLU A 365 15.37 28.80 22.52
N VAL A 366 15.32 28.76 21.19
CA VAL A 366 15.08 27.56 20.37
C VAL A 366 16.31 27.34 19.50
N VAL A 367 16.87 26.14 19.59
CA VAL A 367 18.09 25.76 18.85
C VAL A 367 17.77 24.61 17.90
N VAL A 368 18.03 24.82 16.61
CA VAL A 368 17.94 23.78 15.59
C VAL A 368 19.35 23.26 15.29
N THR A 369 19.61 22.01 15.62
CA THR A 369 20.92 21.37 15.43
C THR A 369 20.80 20.26 14.39
N VAL A 370 21.75 20.21 13.47
CA VAL A 370 21.78 19.18 12.41
C VAL A 370 22.96 18.23 12.67
N GLY A 371 22.71 16.93 12.53
CA GLY A 371 23.74 15.90 12.67
C GLY A 371 23.77 15.00 11.43
N TRP A 372 24.94 14.44 11.16
CA TRP A 372 25.16 13.48 10.10
C TRP A 372 25.93 12.26 10.59
N ALA A 373 25.44 11.07 10.32
CA ALA A 373 26.08 9.82 10.65
C ALA A 373 26.47 9.06 9.37
N PRO A 374 27.72 9.25 8.86
CA PRO A 374 28.16 8.68 7.58
C PRO A 374 28.05 7.15 7.51
N ALA A 375 28.35 6.46 8.63
CA ALA A 375 28.32 4.99 8.69
C ALA A 375 26.94 4.38 8.45
N THR A 376 25.87 5.11 8.76
CA THR A 376 24.49 4.66 8.63
C THR A 376 23.69 5.46 7.61
N SER A 377 24.32 6.44 6.95
CA SER A 377 23.68 7.39 6.01
C SER A 377 22.43 8.04 6.61
N ARG A 378 22.52 8.47 7.90
CA ARG A 378 21.41 9.11 8.61
C ARG A 378 21.64 10.59 8.81
N LEU A 379 20.65 11.37 8.39
CA LEU A 379 20.52 12.79 8.71
C LEU A 379 19.67 12.92 9.96
N SER A 380 20.12 13.67 10.95
CA SER A 380 19.34 14.02 12.14
C SER A 380 19.13 15.52 12.22
N VAL A 381 17.91 15.94 12.56
CA VAL A 381 17.59 17.34 12.86
C VAL A 381 16.92 17.38 14.24
N ALA A 382 17.56 18.05 15.19
CA ALA A 382 17.04 18.23 16.53
C ALA A 382 16.56 19.68 16.72
N VAL A 383 15.31 19.84 17.18
CA VAL A 383 14.74 21.13 17.58
C VAL A 383 14.61 21.11 19.10
N ARG A 384 15.47 21.89 19.77
CA ARG A 384 15.50 22.05 21.22
C ARG A 384 14.89 23.38 21.62
N ASP A 385 13.97 23.36 22.55
CA ASP A 385 13.38 24.52 23.18
C ASP A 385 13.71 24.60 24.68
N THR A 386 13.63 25.78 25.26
CA THR A 386 13.77 26.02 26.71
C THR A 386 12.41 26.35 27.34
N GLY A 387 11.34 25.76 26.81
CA GLY A 387 9.97 26.00 27.21
C GLY A 387 9.53 25.21 28.45
N VAL A 388 8.23 25.06 28.60
CA VAL A 388 7.60 24.43 29.79
C VAL A 388 7.96 22.95 29.97
N GLY A 389 8.43 22.27 28.94
CA GLY A 389 8.72 20.82 28.96
C GLY A 389 7.47 19.97 29.00
N ILE A 390 7.67 18.64 28.94
CA ILE A 390 6.61 17.62 28.87
C ILE A 390 6.80 16.65 30.05
N PRO A 391 5.74 16.34 30.81
CA PRO A 391 5.79 15.35 31.88
C PRO A 391 6.14 13.94 31.35
N ALA A 392 6.90 13.16 32.13
CA ALA A 392 7.39 11.84 31.72
C ALA A 392 6.26 10.85 31.38
N ASP A 393 5.13 10.91 32.07
CA ASP A 393 3.95 10.09 31.83
C ASP A 393 3.17 10.47 30.54
N ARG A 394 3.58 11.55 29.86
CA ARG A 394 2.99 12.07 28.62
C ARG A 394 3.89 11.91 27.39
N LEU A 395 5.20 11.59 27.57
CA LEU A 395 6.15 11.53 26.44
C LEU A 395 5.70 10.56 25.35
N ASP A 396 5.20 9.37 25.71
CA ASP A 396 4.70 8.42 24.72
C ASP A 396 3.37 8.86 24.06
N LYS A 397 2.60 9.67 24.78
CA LYS A 397 1.24 10.09 24.37
C LYS A 397 1.24 11.30 23.45
N VAL A 398 2.31 12.11 23.42
CA VAL A 398 2.35 13.33 22.57
C VAL A 398 2.31 13.01 21.06
N PHE A 399 2.57 11.76 20.68
CA PHE A 399 2.47 11.27 19.31
C PHE A 399 1.13 10.59 18.99
N ASN A 400 0.22 10.43 19.98
CA ASN A 400 -1.10 9.85 19.75
C ASN A 400 -2.03 10.89 19.12
N SER A 401 -2.89 10.42 18.22
CA SER A 401 -3.85 11.29 17.52
C SER A 401 -4.85 11.90 18.50
N PHE A 402 -5.09 13.20 18.40
CA PHE A 402 -6.04 13.96 19.21
C PHE A 402 -5.74 14.04 20.71
N GLU A 403 -4.57 13.53 21.17
CA GLU A 403 -4.13 13.71 22.55
C GLU A 403 -3.40 15.05 22.70
N GLN A 404 -3.66 15.74 23.81
CA GLN A 404 -3.02 16.99 24.21
C GLN A 404 -2.54 16.88 25.65
N ALA A 405 -1.39 17.51 25.94
CA ALA A 405 -0.72 17.35 27.23
C ALA A 405 -1.55 17.82 28.44
N ASP A 406 -2.45 18.85 28.29
CA ASP A 406 -3.32 19.34 29.37
C ASP A 406 -4.56 20.09 28.87
N ALA A 407 -5.70 19.89 29.53
CA ALA A 407 -6.94 20.69 29.30
C ALA A 407 -6.79 22.19 29.66
N GLY A 408 -5.76 22.57 30.40
CA GLY A 408 -5.44 23.96 30.75
C GLY A 408 -4.68 24.73 29.68
N THR A 409 -3.78 24.06 28.96
CA THR A 409 -3.01 24.63 27.86
C THR A 409 -3.84 24.85 26.59
N THR A 410 -4.94 24.12 26.41
CA THR A 410 -5.90 24.26 25.30
C THR A 410 -6.52 25.65 25.22
N ARG A 411 -6.81 26.28 26.35
CA ARG A 411 -7.39 27.63 26.42
C ARG A 411 -6.40 28.76 26.11
N ARG A 412 -5.10 28.49 26.26
CA ARG A 412 -4.04 29.51 26.09
C ARG A 412 -3.30 29.41 24.77
N PHE A 413 -3.15 28.20 24.20
CA PHE A 413 -2.28 27.98 23.07
C PHE A 413 -2.91 27.24 21.88
N GLY A 414 -4.12 26.66 21.97
CA GLY A 414 -4.84 25.99 20.85
C GLY A 414 -4.00 24.95 20.07
N GLY A 415 -4.63 23.94 19.49
CA GLY A 415 -3.94 22.98 18.63
C GLY A 415 -4.84 21.79 18.31
N THR A 416 -4.56 21.03 17.24
CA THR A 416 -5.36 19.89 16.78
C THR A 416 -5.03 18.58 17.49
N GLY A 417 -3.82 18.47 18.05
CA GLY A 417 -3.25 17.19 18.50
C GLY A 417 -2.89 16.23 17.37
N LEU A 418 -2.91 16.69 16.10
CA LEU A 418 -2.56 15.88 14.95
C LEU A 418 -1.12 16.14 14.45
N GLY A 419 -0.58 17.32 14.64
CA GLY A 419 0.68 17.73 14.03
C GLY A 419 1.86 16.80 14.36
N LEU A 420 2.09 16.46 15.65
CA LEU A 420 3.18 15.54 16.04
C LEU A 420 2.93 14.11 15.56
N THR A 421 1.68 13.64 15.59
CA THR A 421 1.30 12.32 15.06
C THR A 421 1.60 12.23 13.57
N ILE A 422 1.20 13.25 12.80
CA ILE A 422 1.46 13.34 11.35
C ILE A 422 2.97 13.40 11.12
N SER A 423 3.70 14.23 11.85
CA SER A 423 5.16 14.37 11.72
C SER A 423 5.88 13.05 11.95
N ARG A 424 5.50 12.28 12.98
CA ARG A 424 6.10 10.96 13.24
C ARG A 424 5.74 9.95 12.16
N ARG A 425 4.50 9.94 11.69
CA ARG A 425 4.07 9.07 10.60
C ARG A 425 4.77 9.38 9.28
N LEU A 426 4.95 10.66 8.96
CA LEU A 426 5.74 11.09 7.79
C LEU A 426 7.20 10.66 7.91
N ALA A 427 7.84 10.85 9.08
CA ALA A 427 9.19 10.36 9.34
C ALA A 427 9.29 8.84 9.12
N GLN A 428 8.33 8.05 9.62
CA GLN A 428 8.27 6.60 9.44
C GLN A 428 8.08 6.19 7.97
N LEU A 429 7.22 6.89 7.23
CA LEU A 429 7.05 6.67 5.78
C LEU A 429 8.35 6.95 5.01
N MET A 430 9.13 7.93 5.46
CA MET A 430 10.45 8.26 4.91
C MET A 430 11.56 7.31 5.40
N GLY A 431 11.22 6.23 6.11
CA GLY A 431 12.15 5.22 6.62
C GLY A 431 12.90 5.62 7.90
N GLY A 432 12.53 6.72 8.53
CA GLY A 432 13.10 7.26 9.75
C GLY A 432 12.19 7.16 10.97
N ASP A 433 12.42 8.01 11.97
CA ASP A 433 11.54 8.18 13.13
C ASP A 433 11.67 9.59 13.73
N LEU A 434 10.70 9.95 14.57
CA LEU A 434 10.66 11.18 15.36
C LEU A 434 10.56 10.83 16.84
N SER A 435 11.56 11.25 17.63
CA SER A 435 11.62 11.04 19.07
C SER A 435 11.57 12.35 19.85
N VAL A 436 11.33 12.27 21.16
CA VAL A 436 11.32 13.42 22.06
C VAL A 436 12.00 13.07 23.38
N ASP A 437 12.85 14.00 23.85
CA ASP A 437 13.39 14.03 25.19
C ASP A 437 12.95 15.34 25.86
N SER A 438 12.38 15.28 27.06
CA SER A 438 11.89 16.49 27.73
C SER A 438 11.94 16.38 29.25
N ILE A 439 12.18 17.52 29.88
CA ILE A 439 12.14 17.68 31.35
C ILE A 439 11.28 18.90 31.65
N VAL A 440 10.27 18.73 32.52
CA VAL A 440 9.38 19.82 32.95
C VAL A 440 10.19 21.01 33.49
N GLY A 441 9.94 22.18 32.98
CA GLY A 441 10.63 23.42 33.35
C GLY A 441 12.02 23.62 32.75
N GLN A 442 12.54 22.66 31.95
CA GLN A 442 13.83 22.77 31.27
C GLN A 442 13.70 22.79 29.75
N GLY A 443 12.51 22.45 29.21
CA GLY A 443 12.21 22.40 27.80
C GLY A 443 12.18 21.01 27.21
N SER A 444 12.08 20.93 25.86
CA SER A 444 11.99 19.70 25.10
C SER A 444 13.00 19.67 23.95
N THR A 445 13.36 18.46 23.52
CA THR A 445 14.17 18.24 22.33
C THR A 445 13.47 17.21 21.46
N PHE A 446 12.95 17.64 20.33
CA PHE A 446 12.41 16.77 19.30
C PHE A 446 13.50 16.45 18.29
N ARG A 447 13.71 15.15 18.01
CA ARG A 447 14.74 14.67 17.10
C ARG A 447 14.15 13.88 15.96
N LEU A 448 14.29 14.40 14.75
CA LEU A 448 13.97 13.73 13.49
C LEU A 448 15.22 12.99 13.00
N GLU A 449 15.11 11.72 12.70
CA GLU A 449 16.16 10.91 12.10
C GLU A 449 15.66 10.28 10.79
N LEU A 450 16.35 10.57 9.67
CA LEU A 450 15.99 10.06 8.36
C LEU A 450 17.18 9.35 7.70
N PRO A 451 16.99 8.17 7.10
CA PRO A 451 17.96 7.64 6.16
C PRO A 451 17.90 8.47 4.89
N VAL A 452 19.02 8.95 4.40
CA VAL A 452 19.10 9.75 3.19
C VAL A 452 20.23 9.26 2.30
N GLU A 453 20.02 9.33 0.99
CA GLU A 453 21.07 9.10 -0.01
C GLU A 453 21.79 10.42 -0.26
N VAL A 454 23.13 10.40 -0.24
CA VAL A 454 23.95 11.56 -0.60
C VAL A 454 24.07 11.61 -2.11
N ALA A 455 23.64 12.70 -2.74
CA ALA A 455 23.80 12.88 -4.18
C ALA A 455 25.27 13.21 -4.50
N VAL A 456 25.93 12.30 -5.23
CA VAL A 456 27.39 12.34 -5.50
C VAL A 456 27.74 13.32 -6.62
N ASP A 457 26.76 13.80 -7.41
CA ASP A 457 26.98 14.67 -8.59
C ASP A 457 25.97 15.83 -8.66
N ALA A 458 26.02 16.72 -7.67
CA ALA A 458 25.36 18.03 -7.80
C ALA A 458 26.40 19.15 -8.08
N ALA A 459 27.46 18.85 -8.82
CA ALA A 459 28.31 19.89 -9.38
C ALA A 459 27.57 20.53 -10.56
N GLN A 460 27.14 21.78 -10.36
CA GLN A 460 26.62 22.70 -11.37
C GLN A 460 25.12 22.69 -11.65
N GLN A 461 24.30 22.99 -10.66
CA GLN A 461 23.25 23.98 -10.96
C GLN A 461 23.84 25.37 -10.69
N PRO A 462 23.79 26.29 -11.65
CA PRO A 462 24.34 27.63 -11.44
C PRO A 462 23.61 28.30 -10.28
N LEU A 463 24.37 28.76 -9.30
CA LEU A 463 23.94 29.71 -8.26
C LEU A 463 23.03 30.74 -8.95
N ARG A 464 21.76 30.81 -8.51
CA ARG A 464 20.90 31.92 -8.88
C ARG A 464 21.62 33.19 -8.50
N GLN A 465 22.15 33.87 -9.53
CA GLN A 465 22.64 35.23 -9.39
C GLN A 465 21.50 36.09 -8.87
N ASP A 466 21.75 36.94 -7.91
CA ASP A 466 20.86 38.04 -7.52
C ASP A 466 20.55 38.85 -8.78
N VAL A 467 19.44 38.51 -9.42
CA VAL A 467 18.95 39.28 -10.57
C VAL A 467 18.28 40.51 -9.98
N GLU A 468 18.74 41.68 -10.38
CA GLU A 468 18.02 42.94 -10.13
C GLU A 468 16.54 42.77 -10.40
N PRO A 469 15.64 43.44 -9.66
CA PRO A 469 14.19 43.27 -9.82
C PRO A 469 13.78 43.60 -11.26
N LEU A 470 13.59 42.58 -12.07
CA LEU A 470 13.15 42.70 -13.45
C LEU A 470 11.74 43.33 -13.46
N SER A 471 11.62 44.50 -14.05
CA SER A 471 10.36 45.25 -14.13
C SER A 471 9.39 44.58 -15.11
N LEU A 472 8.15 44.35 -14.67
CA LEU A 472 7.03 43.90 -15.51
C LEU A 472 6.35 45.09 -16.24
N SER A 473 6.83 46.32 -16.03
CA SER A 473 6.24 47.54 -16.61
C SER A 473 6.19 47.47 -18.15
N GLY A 474 4.99 47.70 -18.71
CA GLY A 474 4.75 47.69 -20.16
C GLY A 474 4.65 46.30 -20.78
N ARG A 475 4.79 45.19 -20.02
CA ARG A 475 4.60 43.83 -20.52
C ARG A 475 3.11 43.50 -20.70
N SER A 476 2.78 42.75 -21.76
CA SER A 476 1.44 42.28 -22.06
C SER A 476 1.26 40.84 -21.60
N ILE A 477 0.31 40.59 -20.70
CA ILE A 477 0.08 39.28 -20.06
C ILE A 477 -1.34 38.84 -20.34
N LEU A 478 -1.51 37.63 -20.88
CA LEU A 478 -2.80 36.95 -20.99
C LEU A 478 -3.03 36.07 -19.77
N ALA A 479 -4.20 36.15 -19.14
CA ALA A 479 -4.55 35.28 -18.02
C ALA A 479 -5.93 34.67 -18.19
N ALA A 480 -5.98 33.32 -18.19
CA ALA A 480 -7.19 32.54 -18.32
C ALA A 480 -7.51 31.84 -16.99
N ASP A 481 -8.70 32.07 -16.45
CA ASP A 481 -9.24 31.41 -15.25
C ASP A 481 -10.77 31.49 -15.30
N ASP A 482 -11.50 30.41 -15.03
CA ASP A 482 -12.96 30.35 -15.16
C ASP A 482 -13.69 31.11 -14.04
N HIS A 483 -13.03 31.31 -12.90
CA HIS A 483 -13.61 32.00 -11.75
C HIS A 483 -13.37 33.52 -11.81
N GLU A 484 -14.43 34.29 -11.85
CA GLU A 484 -14.36 35.76 -11.84
C GLU A 484 -13.51 36.31 -10.69
N VAL A 485 -13.62 35.70 -9.50
CA VAL A 485 -12.86 36.11 -8.31
C VAL A 485 -11.34 35.92 -8.55
N ASN A 486 -10.93 34.81 -9.14
CA ASN A 486 -9.52 34.54 -9.44
C ASN A 486 -8.98 35.53 -10.48
N ARG A 487 -9.74 35.79 -11.55
CA ARG A 487 -9.38 36.82 -12.54
C ARG A 487 -9.18 38.19 -11.90
N ARG A 488 -10.08 38.56 -10.97
CA ARG A 488 -9.97 39.82 -10.22
C ARG A 488 -8.77 39.87 -9.29
N ILE A 489 -8.42 38.75 -8.66
CA ILE A 489 -7.19 38.60 -7.86
C ILE A 489 -5.96 38.78 -8.74
N LEU A 490 -5.87 38.11 -9.88
CA LEU A 490 -4.76 38.28 -10.81
C LEU A 490 -4.59 39.73 -11.28
N ALA A 491 -5.70 40.40 -11.59
CA ALA A 491 -5.67 41.82 -11.94
C ALA A 491 -5.04 42.68 -10.82
N LEU A 492 -5.55 42.53 -9.61
CA LEU A 492 -5.08 43.29 -8.44
C LEU A 492 -3.62 43.00 -8.05
N LEU A 493 -3.15 41.78 -8.30
CA LEU A 493 -1.76 41.39 -8.07
C LEU A 493 -0.79 41.98 -9.11
N LEU A 494 -1.25 42.10 -10.37
CA LEU A 494 -0.40 42.49 -11.49
C LEU A 494 -0.49 43.98 -11.86
N GLU A 495 -1.63 44.66 -11.59
CA GLU A 495 -1.77 46.11 -11.78
C GLU A 495 -0.65 46.96 -11.15
N PRO A 496 -0.19 46.70 -9.89
CA PRO A 496 0.89 47.50 -9.29
C PRO A 496 2.21 47.39 -10.01
N HIS A 497 2.42 46.37 -10.82
CA HIS A 497 3.66 46.15 -11.59
C HIS A 497 3.64 46.82 -12.96
N GLY A 498 2.55 47.53 -13.33
CA GLY A 498 2.47 48.32 -14.57
C GLY A 498 2.40 47.47 -15.86
N CYS A 499 1.99 46.21 -15.77
CA CYS A 499 1.78 45.35 -16.94
C CYS A 499 0.37 45.55 -17.54
N ARG A 500 0.23 45.25 -18.81
CA ARG A 500 -1.04 45.23 -19.53
C ARG A 500 -1.64 43.82 -19.44
N LEU A 501 -2.80 43.68 -18.83
CA LEU A 501 -3.41 42.39 -18.54
C LEU A 501 -4.66 42.18 -19.38
N THR A 502 -4.73 41.06 -20.11
CA THR A 502 -5.91 40.56 -20.80
C THR A 502 -6.46 39.36 -20.06
N LEU A 503 -7.72 39.45 -19.59
CA LEU A 503 -8.37 38.40 -18.80
C LEU A 503 -9.43 37.69 -19.65
N VAL A 504 -9.45 36.36 -19.61
CA VAL A 504 -10.39 35.51 -20.32
C VAL A 504 -10.95 34.42 -19.42
N GLU A 505 -12.14 33.88 -19.77
CA GLU A 505 -12.90 33.00 -18.86
C GLU A 505 -12.70 31.51 -19.12
N ASN A 506 -12.12 31.13 -20.26
CA ASN A 506 -11.90 29.73 -20.63
C ASN A 506 -10.75 29.59 -21.63
N GLY A 507 -10.34 28.34 -21.90
CA GLY A 507 -9.24 28.05 -22.80
C GLY A 507 -9.52 28.42 -24.27
N ALA A 508 -10.78 28.40 -24.71
CA ALA A 508 -11.13 28.79 -26.10
C ALA A 508 -10.91 30.29 -26.33
N GLU A 509 -11.37 31.14 -25.42
CA GLU A 509 -11.11 32.56 -25.44
C GLU A 509 -9.62 32.88 -25.34
N ALA A 510 -8.86 32.09 -24.54
CA ALA A 510 -7.39 32.24 -24.44
C ALA A 510 -6.72 31.98 -25.80
N VAL A 511 -7.14 30.96 -26.53
CA VAL A 511 -6.62 30.65 -27.87
C VAL A 511 -6.99 31.77 -28.88
N GLU A 512 -8.23 32.28 -28.84
CA GLU A 512 -8.66 33.38 -29.70
C GLU A 512 -7.87 34.67 -29.41
N ALA A 513 -7.71 35.04 -28.14
CA ALA A 513 -6.90 36.19 -27.73
C ALA A 513 -5.44 36.05 -28.18
N ALA A 514 -4.85 34.86 -27.98
CA ALA A 514 -3.49 34.58 -28.42
C ALA A 514 -3.28 34.57 -29.93
N ALA A 515 -4.34 34.36 -30.71
CA ALA A 515 -4.31 34.48 -32.18
C ALA A 515 -4.35 35.94 -32.66
N LEU A 516 -5.00 36.83 -31.90
CA LEU A 516 -5.23 38.24 -32.29
C LEU A 516 -4.12 39.19 -31.80
N GLU A 517 -3.54 38.93 -30.62
CA GLU A 517 -2.56 39.81 -29.98
C GLU A 517 -1.33 39.03 -29.50
N ARG A 518 -0.17 39.68 -29.52
CA ARG A 518 1.08 39.10 -28.99
C ARG A 518 1.22 39.42 -27.51
N PHE A 519 1.50 38.38 -26.69
CA PHE A 519 1.70 38.48 -25.24
C PHE A 519 3.15 38.20 -24.85
N ASP A 520 3.58 38.76 -23.73
CA ASP A 520 4.90 38.51 -23.16
C ASP A 520 4.90 37.25 -22.29
N ALA A 521 3.79 36.90 -21.64
CA ALA A 521 3.56 35.66 -20.92
C ALA A 521 2.07 35.30 -20.93
N VAL A 522 1.77 34.01 -20.74
CA VAL A 522 0.41 33.48 -20.61
C VAL A 522 0.29 32.75 -19.25
N LEU A 523 -0.66 33.16 -18.43
CA LEU A 523 -1.10 32.46 -17.23
C LEU A 523 -2.32 31.61 -17.58
N MET A 524 -2.25 30.31 -17.39
CA MET A 524 -3.27 29.37 -17.82
C MET A 524 -3.76 28.50 -16.67
N ASP A 525 -5.02 28.61 -16.27
CA ASP A 525 -5.62 27.66 -15.34
C ASP A 525 -5.71 26.26 -15.97
N MET A 526 -5.43 25.24 -15.17
CA MET A 526 -5.46 23.86 -15.64
C MET A 526 -6.87 23.38 -15.95
N GLN A 527 -7.85 23.72 -15.13
CA GLN A 527 -9.22 23.23 -15.20
C GLN A 527 -10.19 24.36 -15.48
N MET A 528 -10.71 24.40 -16.71
CA MET A 528 -11.70 25.39 -17.15
C MET A 528 -12.78 24.70 -18.00
N PRO A 529 -14.02 25.22 -17.97
CA PRO A 529 -15.08 24.74 -18.85
C PRO A 529 -14.79 25.08 -20.33
N VAL A 530 -15.52 24.46 -21.25
CA VAL A 530 -15.44 24.63 -22.71
C VAL A 530 -14.14 24.08 -23.31
N MET A 531 -12.99 24.51 -22.82
CA MET A 531 -11.65 24.03 -23.21
C MET A 531 -10.73 24.13 -21.99
N ASP A 532 -10.11 22.99 -21.59
CA ASP A 532 -9.17 22.96 -20.50
C ASP A 532 -7.84 23.64 -20.86
N GLY A 533 -7.06 23.96 -19.83
CA GLY A 533 -5.81 24.69 -20.01
C GLY A 533 -4.75 23.90 -20.79
N LEU A 534 -4.74 22.56 -20.70
CA LEU A 534 -3.79 21.71 -21.42
C LEU A 534 -4.05 21.75 -22.93
N GLU A 535 -5.32 21.61 -23.33
CA GLU A 535 -5.71 21.68 -24.72
C GLU A 535 -5.50 23.10 -25.29
N ALA A 536 -5.83 24.15 -24.53
CA ALA A 536 -5.56 25.53 -24.90
C ALA A 536 -4.07 25.79 -25.11
N SER A 537 -3.22 25.31 -24.21
CA SER A 537 -1.76 25.42 -24.30
C SER A 537 -1.21 24.76 -25.56
N ARG A 538 -1.67 23.54 -25.86
CA ARG A 538 -1.29 22.83 -27.10
C ARG A 538 -1.68 23.60 -28.34
N ARG A 539 -2.90 24.18 -28.39
CA ARG A 539 -3.36 24.98 -29.55
C ARG A 539 -2.55 26.24 -29.73
N ILE A 540 -2.21 26.95 -28.66
CA ILE A 540 -1.34 28.14 -28.71
C ILE A 540 0.05 27.77 -29.26
N ARG A 541 0.58 26.59 -28.89
CA ARG A 541 1.88 26.08 -29.36
C ARG A 541 1.91 25.63 -30.81
N LEU A 542 0.77 25.18 -31.37
CA LEU A 542 0.68 24.68 -32.76
C LEU A 542 0.98 25.72 -33.85
N GLY A 543 1.06 26.99 -33.51
CA GLY A 543 1.43 28.08 -34.43
C GLY A 543 0.72 29.39 -34.11
N GLY A 544 1.19 30.49 -34.68
CA GLY A 544 0.65 31.83 -34.50
C GLY A 544 1.58 32.76 -33.74
N LEU A 545 1.06 33.93 -33.35
CA LEU A 545 1.82 35.01 -32.72
C LEU A 545 2.44 34.65 -31.38
N ASN A 546 1.91 33.63 -30.69
CA ASN A 546 2.29 33.25 -29.32
C ASN A 546 2.83 31.82 -29.19
N ALA A 547 3.26 31.19 -30.31
CA ALA A 547 3.82 29.84 -30.28
C ALA A 547 5.03 29.69 -29.31
N ASP A 548 5.86 30.71 -29.20
CA ASP A 548 7.04 30.72 -28.32
C ASP A 548 6.84 31.54 -27.04
N THR A 549 5.62 32.04 -26.78
CA THR A 549 5.34 32.81 -25.55
C THR A 549 5.43 31.92 -24.30
N PRO A 550 6.16 32.34 -23.24
CA PRO A 550 6.21 31.58 -21.99
C PRO A 550 4.81 31.33 -21.43
N LEU A 551 4.52 30.06 -21.12
CA LEU A 551 3.25 29.59 -20.62
C LEU A 551 3.46 29.14 -19.16
N ILE A 552 2.70 29.72 -18.23
CA ILE A 552 2.76 29.43 -16.80
C ILE A 552 1.42 28.82 -16.41
N ALA A 553 1.44 27.57 -15.95
CA ALA A 553 0.23 26.88 -15.51
C ALA A 553 -0.13 27.25 -14.07
N LEU A 554 -1.41 27.54 -13.82
CA LEU A 554 -1.99 27.75 -12.49
C LEU A 554 -2.65 26.44 -12.04
N THR A 555 -2.20 25.84 -10.95
CA THR A 555 -2.69 24.53 -10.47
C THR A 555 -3.20 24.59 -9.03
N ALA A 556 -4.27 23.84 -8.74
CA ALA A 556 -4.74 23.67 -7.37
C ALA A 556 -3.83 22.75 -6.54
N ASN A 557 -2.98 21.93 -7.17
CA ASN A 557 -2.09 21.00 -6.50
C ASN A 557 -0.75 20.90 -7.24
N ALA A 558 0.35 21.04 -6.53
CA ALA A 558 1.71 20.88 -7.09
C ALA A 558 2.00 19.44 -7.61
N MET A 559 1.11 18.49 -7.33
CA MET A 559 1.27 17.04 -7.57
C MET A 559 0.35 16.49 -8.67
N ASP A 560 -0.17 17.31 -9.58
CA ASP A 560 -1.09 16.79 -10.59
C ASP A 560 -0.41 15.73 -11.47
N VAL A 561 -1.07 14.58 -11.56
CA VAL A 561 -0.72 13.36 -12.30
C VAL A 561 -0.37 13.59 -13.78
N HIS A 562 -0.56 14.80 -14.29
CA HIS A 562 -0.38 15.18 -15.69
C HIS A 562 0.85 16.05 -15.97
N ARG A 563 1.80 16.20 -15.05
CA ARG A 563 3.00 17.03 -15.25
C ARG A 563 3.73 16.70 -16.56
N ALA A 564 3.91 15.41 -16.86
CA ALA A 564 4.51 15.00 -18.13
C ALA A 564 3.72 15.44 -19.37
N ALA A 565 2.39 15.54 -19.27
CA ALA A 565 1.55 16.02 -20.38
C ALA A 565 1.67 17.54 -20.57
N TRP A 566 1.87 18.30 -19.48
CA TRP A 566 2.09 19.73 -19.50
C TRP A 566 3.51 20.09 -19.97
N ASP A 567 4.52 19.34 -19.53
CA ASP A 567 5.89 19.47 -20.04
C ASP A 567 5.92 19.21 -21.56
N ALA A 568 5.19 18.21 -22.05
CA ALA A 568 5.03 17.94 -23.47
C ALA A 568 4.25 19.03 -24.22
N ALA A 569 3.40 19.81 -23.52
CA ALA A 569 2.71 20.99 -24.07
C ALA A 569 3.56 22.26 -24.02
N GLY A 570 4.82 22.19 -23.55
CA GLY A 570 5.77 23.30 -23.53
C GLY A 570 5.47 24.36 -22.46
N VAL A 571 4.94 23.94 -21.30
CA VAL A 571 4.75 24.85 -20.16
C VAL A 571 6.09 25.22 -19.55
N HIS A 572 6.28 26.52 -19.30
CA HIS A 572 7.54 27.07 -18.80
C HIS A 572 7.67 26.95 -17.27
N ALA A 573 6.57 27.16 -16.55
CA ALA A 573 6.56 27.12 -15.09
C ALA A 573 5.15 26.76 -14.57
N PHE A 574 5.09 26.37 -13.28
CA PHE A 574 3.86 26.07 -12.55
C PHE A 574 3.75 26.97 -11.32
N LEU A 575 2.55 27.50 -11.09
CA LEU A 575 2.21 28.23 -9.87
C LEU A 575 1.03 27.57 -9.18
N THR A 576 1.15 27.31 -7.88
CA THR A 576 0.09 26.71 -7.09
C THR A 576 -0.92 27.75 -6.61
N LYS A 577 -2.20 27.43 -6.64
CA LYS A 577 -3.25 28.20 -5.98
C LYS A 577 -3.33 27.79 -4.49
N PRO A 578 -3.42 28.72 -3.51
CA PRO A 578 -3.54 30.18 -3.70
C PRO A 578 -2.23 30.82 -4.18
N ILE A 579 -2.37 31.77 -5.10
CA ILE A 579 -1.24 32.39 -5.77
C ILE A 579 -0.47 33.30 -4.80
N ASP A 580 0.81 33.02 -4.56
CA ASP A 580 1.72 33.90 -3.83
C ASP A 580 2.08 35.11 -4.71
N PRO A 581 1.83 36.34 -4.24
CA PRO A 581 2.09 37.55 -5.03
C PRO A 581 3.56 37.72 -5.43
N THR A 582 4.46 37.36 -4.53
CA THR A 582 5.90 37.52 -4.74
C THR A 582 6.41 36.52 -5.76
N LEU A 583 5.99 35.26 -5.61
CA LEU A 583 6.35 34.18 -6.53
C LEU A 583 5.76 34.40 -7.93
N LEU A 584 4.52 34.91 -8.02
CA LEU A 584 3.87 35.27 -9.30
C LEU A 584 4.71 36.33 -10.05
N ALA A 585 5.03 37.43 -9.37
CA ALA A 585 5.80 38.53 -9.95
C ALA A 585 7.20 38.06 -10.40
N GLN A 586 7.89 37.26 -9.58
CA GLN A 586 9.19 36.72 -9.90
C GLN A 586 9.14 35.75 -11.08
N THR A 587 8.23 34.79 -11.09
CA THR A 587 8.08 33.80 -12.18
C THR A 587 7.76 34.50 -13.52
N LEU A 588 6.89 35.50 -13.49
CA LEU A 588 6.58 36.29 -14.69
C LEU A 588 7.79 37.10 -15.17
N ALA A 589 8.54 37.71 -14.27
CA ALA A 589 9.74 38.47 -14.60
C ALA A 589 10.81 37.59 -15.24
N GLU A 590 11.06 36.41 -14.67
CA GLU A 590 11.97 35.40 -15.22
C GLU A 590 11.51 34.91 -16.60
N ALA A 591 10.23 34.60 -16.74
CA ALA A 591 9.63 34.16 -18.01
C ALA A 591 9.75 35.22 -19.13
N CYS A 592 9.52 36.48 -18.79
CA CYS A 592 9.61 37.59 -19.74
C CYS A 592 11.06 38.02 -20.06
N ALA A 593 12.06 37.53 -19.28
CA ALA A 593 13.48 37.85 -19.51
C ALA A 593 14.13 36.93 -20.55
N VAL A 594 13.56 35.81 -20.89
CA VAL A 594 14.08 34.86 -21.90
C VAL A 594 14.16 35.57 -23.26
N PRO A 595 15.34 35.65 -23.90
CA PRO A 595 15.48 36.29 -25.22
C PRO A 595 14.65 35.52 -26.25
N ARG A 596 13.72 36.20 -26.89
CA ARG A 596 12.94 35.62 -28.00
C ARG A 596 13.72 35.79 -29.30
N ASN A 597 13.70 34.81 -30.17
CA ASN A 597 14.09 34.95 -31.57
C ASN A 597 13.06 35.84 -32.26
N ASP A 598 13.31 37.14 -32.26
CA ASP A 598 12.47 38.14 -32.95
C ASP A 598 13.06 38.42 -34.33
N PRO A 599 12.44 37.90 -35.40
CA PRO A 599 12.94 38.15 -36.75
C PRO A 599 12.84 39.61 -37.17
N ASP A 600 12.01 40.45 -36.51
CA ASP A 600 11.78 41.83 -36.86
C ASP A 600 12.75 42.83 -36.15
N ARG A 601 13.58 42.39 -35.21
CA ARG A 601 14.62 43.23 -34.55
C ARG A 601 15.97 43.26 -35.28
N ALA A 602 16.11 42.54 -36.36
CA ALA A 602 17.38 42.53 -37.14
C ALA A 602 17.46 43.64 -38.20
N VAL A 603 16.46 44.55 -38.28
CA VAL A 603 16.45 45.67 -39.23
C VAL A 603 16.02 46.96 -38.49
N ALA A 604 16.90 47.49 -37.66
CA ALA A 604 16.86 48.91 -37.26
C ALA A 604 18.27 49.34 -36.85
#